data_b3d65e683a5cd3224c0a76e00f696d71
#
_entry.id   b3d65e683a5cd3224c0a76e00f696d71
#
_cell.length_a   1.000
_cell.length_b   1.000
_cell.length_c   1.000
_cell.angle_alpha   90.00
_cell.angle_beta   90.00
_cell.angle_gamma   90.00
#
_symmetry.space_group_name_H-M   'P 1'
#
loop_
_entity.id
_entity.type
_entity.pdbx_description
1 polymer ?
#
loop_
_entity_poly.entity_id
_entity_poly.type
_entity_poly.pdbx_seq_one_letter_code
_entity_poly.pdbx_strand_id
1 'polypeptide(L)'
;LLNYTAPVFTALWAWLFLGERVALGTFGALAMTTAGVAVVIVADAPPGGVALGTWQIVGILSAVLAGAAVATIREVRKTDGAWEIFVAFCVAGALFTGVPTARHWTTPTGSEWLMLLGVGVTSIAAQLMMTHALRDLPAAAAGVLFQLTPVSTIVLGRIFYGERPVPLALAGAAVTLVGVAWGAYLSAAPRRVQPVPAEEP
;
A
#
# COMPACT_ATOMS: atom_id res chain seq x y z
N LEU A 1 11.96 0.48 -0.77
CA LEU A 1 11.80 1.06 0.59
C LEU A 1 11.00 2.36 0.53
N LEU A 2 11.38 3.36 -0.28
CA LEU A 2 10.67 4.65 -0.38
C LEU A 2 9.20 4.53 -0.81
N ASN A 3 8.84 3.47 -1.52
CA ASN A 3 7.45 3.21 -1.91
C ASN A 3 6.50 2.98 -0.70
N TYR A 4 7.02 2.67 0.48
CA TYR A 4 6.21 2.60 1.70
C TYR A 4 5.69 3.96 2.17
N THR A 5 6.11 5.07 1.55
CA THR A 5 5.47 6.38 1.76
C THR A 5 4.20 6.57 0.91
N ALA A 6 3.89 5.65 -0.01
CA ALA A 6 2.69 5.69 -0.86
C ALA A 6 1.37 5.93 -0.09
N PRO A 7 1.14 5.39 1.12
CA PRO A 7 -0.07 5.67 1.89
C PRO A 7 -0.29 7.15 2.22
N VAL A 8 0.80 7.90 2.42
CA VAL A 8 0.71 9.36 2.63
C VAL A 8 0.17 10.04 1.38
N PHE A 9 0.69 9.65 0.22
CA PHE A 9 0.22 10.16 -1.07
C PHE A 9 -1.20 9.67 -1.39
N THR A 10 -1.55 8.44 -1.01
CA THR A 10 -2.94 7.95 -1.14
C THR A 10 -3.92 8.84 -0.37
N ALA A 11 -3.61 9.18 0.87
CA ALA A 11 -4.44 10.08 1.66
C ALA A 11 -4.51 11.49 1.06
N LEU A 12 -3.39 12.00 0.55
CA LEU A 12 -3.33 13.31 -0.12
C LEU A 12 -4.18 13.32 -1.38
N TRP A 13 -4.06 12.33 -2.25
CA TRP A 13 -4.86 12.21 -3.48
C TRP A 13 -6.35 12.04 -3.16
N ALA A 14 -6.70 11.24 -2.16
CA ALA A 14 -8.07 11.07 -1.72
C ALA A 14 -8.69 12.38 -1.23
N TRP A 15 -7.92 13.16 -0.48
CA TRP A 15 -8.36 14.50 -0.04
C TRP A 15 -8.52 15.49 -1.20
N LEU A 16 -7.52 15.55 -2.10
CA LEU A 16 -7.49 16.54 -3.19
C LEU A 16 -8.53 16.25 -4.29
N PHE A 17 -8.70 15.00 -4.67
CA PHE A 17 -9.48 14.62 -5.86
C PHE A 17 -10.80 13.92 -5.55
N LEU A 18 -10.87 13.16 -4.45
CA LEU A 18 -12.10 12.47 -4.07
C LEU A 18 -12.94 13.26 -3.06
N GLY A 19 -12.43 14.38 -2.55
CA GLY A 19 -13.09 15.14 -1.49
C GLY A 19 -13.25 14.36 -0.19
N GLU A 20 -12.51 13.25 0.00
CA GLU A 20 -12.56 12.48 1.23
C GLU A 20 -11.99 13.32 2.38
N ARG A 21 -12.81 13.58 3.39
CA ARG A 21 -12.34 14.24 4.63
C ARG A 21 -11.57 13.24 5.46
N VAL A 22 -10.24 13.38 5.47
CA VAL A 22 -9.38 12.57 6.33
C VAL A 22 -9.47 13.09 7.75
N ALA A 23 -10.02 12.28 8.67
CA ALA A 23 -10.12 12.67 10.07
C ALA A 23 -8.72 12.85 10.69
N LEU A 24 -8.58 13.78 11.63
CA LEU A 24 -7.31 14.06 12.31
C LEU A 24 -6.70 12.79 12.94
N GLY A 25 -7.54 11.90 13.49
CA GLY A 25 -7.10 10.59 14.00
C GLY A 25 -6.50 9.70 12.93
N THR A 26 -7.04 9.70 11.71
CA THR A 26 -6.48 8.93 10.58
C THR A 26 -5.12 9.48 10.16
N PHE A 27 -4.93 10.82 10.18
CA PHE A 27 -3.61 11.42 9.99
C PHE A 27 -2.63 11.00 11.07
N GLY A 28 -3.05 10.96 12.34
CA GLY A 28 -2.25 10.47 13.45
C GLY A 28 -1.82 9.00 13.27
N ALA A 29 -2.76 8.14 12.90
CA ALA A 29 -2.48 6.74 12.61
C ALA A 29 -1.52 6.59 11.41
N LEU A 30 -1.71 7.36 10.35
CA LEU A 30 -0.85 7.37 9.18
C LEU A 30 0.56 7.86 9.52
N ALA A 31 0.70 8.93 10.28
CA ALA A 31 1.99 9.44 10.72
C ALA A 31 2.73 8.41 11.60
N MET A 32 2.01 7.77 12.51
CA MET A 32 2.56 6.75 13.41
C MET A 32 3.01 5.50 12.64
N THR A 33 2.21 4.99 11.71
CA THR A 33 2.59 3.83 10.87
C THR A 33 3.77 4.16 9.98
N THR A 34 3.79 5.35 9.36
CA THR A 34 4.90 5.80 8.51
C THR A 34 6.19 5.95 9.31
N ALA A 35 6.12 6.50 10.53
CA ALA A 35 7.27 6.59 11.43
C ALA A 35 7.80 5.20 11.83
N GLY A 36 6.91 4.26 12.18
CA GLY A 36 7.29 2.89 12.48
C GLY A 36 7.99 2.20 11.31
N VAL A 37 7.44 2.34 10.10
CA VAL A 37 8.06 1.82 8.87
C VAL A 37 9.42 2.48 8.61
N ALA A 38 9.55 3.79 8.81
CA ALA A 38 10.83 4.49 8.65
C ALA A 38 11.89 3.91 9.60
N VAL A 39 11.53 3.60 10.85
CA VAL A 39 12.43 2.95 11.81
C VAL A 39 12.84 1.55 11.33
N VAL A 40 11.93 0.74 10.80
CA VAL A 40 12.26 -0.57 10.20
C VAL A 40 13.27 -0.40 9.05
N ILE A 41 13.04 0.56 8.17
CA ILE A 41 13.92 0.83 7.02
C ILE A 41 15.33 1.26 7.46
N VAL A 42 15.40 2.16 8.45
CA VAL A 42 16.68 2.66 8.97
C VAL A 42 17.44 1.56 9.70
N ALA A 43 16.73 0.67 10.39
CA ALA A 43 17.34 -0.46 11.11
C ALA A 43 18.08 -1.43 10.18
N ASP A 44 17.63 -1.57 8.93
CA ASP A 44 18.24 -2.44 7.90
C ASP A 44 19.15 -1.65 6.92
N ALA A 45 19.35 -0.35 7.15
CA ALA A 45 20.16 0.46 6.24
C ALA A 45 21.66 0.12 6.38
N PRO A 46 22.40 0.08 5.25
CA PRO A 46 23.84 -0.13 5.29
C PRO A 46 24.56 1.04 6.00
N PRO A 47 25.74 0.78 6.62
CA PRO A 47 26.56 1.84 7.19
C PRO A 47 26.90 2.91 6.14
N GLY A 48 26.53 4.17 6.42
CA GLY A 48 26.74 5.29 5.48
C GLY A 48 25.47 6.08 5.14
N GLY A 49 24.30 5.60 5.58
CA GLY A 49 23.02 6.31 5.44
C GLY A 49 22.45 6.31 4.02
N VAL A 50 21.31 6.96 3.87
CA VAL A 50 20.61 7.10 2.58
C VAL A 50 21.03 8.43 1.95
N ALA A 51 21.96 8.40 0.99
CA ALA A 51 22.26 9.58 0.18
C ALA A 51 21.10 9.86 -0.79
N LEU A 52 20.71 11.13 -0.91
CA LEU A 52 19.72 11.54 -1.90
C LEU A 52 20.37 11.53 -3.29
N GLY A 53 19.98 10.59 -4.11
CA GLY A 53 20.43 10.44 -5.50
C GLY A 53 19.23 10.21 -6.44
N THR A 54 19.51 10.01 -7.72
CA THR A 54 18.50 9.79 -8.77
C THR A 54 17.52 8.67 -8.43
N TRP A 55 18.00 7.58 -7.84
CA TRP A 55 17.16 6.43 -7.50
C TRP A 55 16.17 6.71 -6.37
N GLN A 56 16.52 7.60 -5.44
CA GLN A 56 15.61 8.03 -4.38
C GLN A 56 14.48 8.89 -4.93
N ILE A 57 14.78 9.77 -5.91
CA ILE A 57 13.76 10.57 -6.61
C ILE A 57 12.79 9.63 -7.35
N VAL A 58 13.31 8.63 -8.07
CA VAL A 58 12.48 7.61 -8.74
C VAL A 58 11.62 6.85 -7.75
N GLY A 59 12.17 6.50 -6.58
CA GLY A 59 11.42 5.83 -5.51
C GLY A 59 10.27 6.68 -4.94
N ILE A 60 10.50 7.98 -4.73
CA ILE A 60 9.44 8.91 -4.30
C ILE A 60 8.37 9.08 -5.39
N LEU A 61 8.78 9.24 -6.65
CA LEU A 61 7.84 9.31 -7.77
C LEU A 61 6.98 8.05 -7.86
N SER A 62 7.59 6.88 -7.68
CA SER A 62 6.87 5.60 -7.59
C SER A 62 5.81 5.61 -6.47
N ALA A 63 6.14 6.16 -5.29
CA ALA A 63 5.20 6.27 -4.18
C ALA A 63 4.04 7.22 -4.49
N VAL A 64 4.32 8.35 -5.13
CA VAL A 64 3.29 9.31 -5.58
C VAL A 64 2.31 8.64 -6.55
N LEU A 65 2.83 7.94 -7.55
CA LEU A 65 2.03 7.23 -8.55
C LEU A 65 1.26 6.05 -7.95
N ALA A 66 1.86 5.31 -7.01
CA ALA A 66 1.17 4.23 -6.31
C ALA A 66 0.01 4.76 -5.46
N GLY A 67 0.20 5.89 -4.77
CA GLY A 67 -0.87 6.55 -4.03
C GLY A 67 -2.00 7.02 -4.95
N ALA A 68 -1.67 7.60 -6.10
CA ALA A 68 -2.64 8.00 -7.12
C ALA A 68 -3.44 6.80 -7.65
N ALA A 69 -2.76 5.67 -7.91
CA ALA A 69 -3.41 4.44 -8.38
C ALA A 69 -4.45 3.94 -7.38
N VAL A 70 -4.13 3.90 -6.07
CA VAL A 70 -5.08 3.47 -5.02
C VAL A 70 -6.28 4.41 -4.96
N ALA A 71 -6.06 5.73 -4.99
CA ALA A 71 -7.14 6.72 -5.01
C ALA A 71 -8.02 6.57 -6.26
N THR A 72 -7.42 6.35 -7.43
CA THR A 72 -8.15 6.11 -8.69
C THR A 72 -8.98 4.83 -8.61
N ILE A 73 -8.41 3.72 -8.12
CA ILE A 73 -9.17 2.47 -7.92
C ILE A 73 -10.37 2.72 -7.01
N ARG A 74 -10.20 3.46 -5.93
CA ARG A 74 -11.29 3.82 -5.00
C ARG A 74 -12.41 4.58 -5.72
N GLU A 75 -12.08 5.51 -6.61
CA GLU A 75 -13.08 6.27 -7.37
C GLU A 75 -13.79 5.40 -8.39
N VAL A 76 -13.04 4.69 -9.23
CA VAL A 76 -13.58 3.82 -10.28
C VAL A 76 -14.42 2.68 -9.69
N ARG A 77 -14.08 2.22 -8.48
CA ARG A 77 -14.84 1.18 -7.76
C ARG A 77 -16.28 1.57 -7.43
N LYS A 78 -16.64 2.85 -7.55
CA LYS A 78 -18.02 3.31 -7.38
C LYS A 78 -18.93 2.89 -8.55
N THR A 79 -18.37 2.76 -9.75
CA THR A 79 -19.08 2.47 -10.99
C THR A 79 -18.76 1.10 -11.55
N ASP A 80 -17.52 0.65 -11.42
CA ASP A 80 -16.99 -0.54 -12.07
C ASP A 80 -16.79 -1.71 -11.11
N GLY A 81 -16.83 -2.93 -11.62
CA GLY A 81 -16.53 -4.14 -10.89
C GLY A 81 -15.04 -4.29 -10.60
N ALA A 82 -14.70 -5.12 -9.60
CA ALA A 82 -13.31 -5.38 -9.25
C ALA A 82 -12.56 -6.10 -10.37
N TRP A 83 -13.27 -6.90 -11.14
CA TRP A 83 -12.70 -7.68 -12.23
C TRP A 83 -12.34 -6.81 -13.44
N GLU A 84 -13.20 -5.88 -13.81
CA GLU A 84 -12.97 -4.94 -14.90
C GLU A 84 -11.76 -4.06 -14.63
N ILE A 85 -11.65 -3.54 -13.41
CA ILE A 85 -10.48 -2.75 -12.96
C ILE A 85 -9.21 -3.61 -13.00
N PHE A 86 -9.29 -4.86 -12.54
CA PHE A 86 -8.15 -5.77 -12.56
C PHE A 86 -7.68 -6.07 -13.99
N VAL A 87 -8.61 -6.35 -14.92
CA VAL A 87 -8.27 -6.61 -16.32
C VAL A 87 -7.61 -5.38 -16.96
N ALA A 88 -8.18 -4.19 -16.74
CA ALA A 88 -7.60 -2.94 -17.24
C ALA A 88 -6.16 -2.71 -16.70
N PHE A 89 -5.94 -2.99 -15.41
CA PHE A 89 -4.63 -2.92 -14.78
C PHE A 89 -3.63 -3.91 -15.41
N CYS A 90 -4.05 -5.16 -15.64
CA CYS A 90 -3.22 -6.18 -16.29
C CYS A 90 -2.86 -5.81 -17.73
N VAL A 91 -3.82 -5.32 -18.51
CA VAL A 91 -3.60 -4.89 -19.89
C VAL A 91 -2.62 -3.72 -19.94
N ALA A 92 -2.84 -2.69 -19.12
CA ALA A 92 -1.91 -1.56 -19.05
C ALA A 92 -0.51 -2.03 -18.62
N GLY A 93 -0.41 -2.86 -17.58
CA GLY A 93 0.86 -3.44 -17.13
C GLY A 93 1.58 -4.21 -18.23
N ALA A 94 0.87 -5.08 -18.94
CA ALA A 94 1.44 -5.85 -20.06
C ALA A 94 1.94 -4.96 -21.20
N LEU A 95 1.21 -3.91 -21.55
CA LEU A 95 1.65 -2.95 -22.59
C LEU A 95 2.91 -2.20 -22.18
N PHE A 96 3.01 -1.72 -20.93
CA PHE A 96 4.17 -0.98 -20.47
C PHE A 96 5.40 -1.86 -20.23
N THR A 97 5.22 -3.09 -19.74
CA THR A 97 6.35 -3.98 -19.41
C THR A 97 6.69 -4.95 -20.53
N GLY A 98 5.77 -5.21 -21.46
CA GLY A 98 5.92 -6.22 -22.51
C GLY A 98 7.11 -5.97 -23.42
N VAL A 99 7.30 -4.73 -23.90
CA VAL A 99 8.41 -4.38 -24.80
C VAL A 99 9.78 -4.53 -24.12
N PRO A 100 10.03 -3.97 -22.91
CA PRO A 100 11.27 -4.21 -22.20
C PRO A 100 11.53 -5.70 -21.92
N THR A 101 10.49 -6.42 -21.49
CA THR A 101 10.59 -7.85 -21.18
C THR A 101 10.95 -8.67 -22.41
N ALA A 102 10.33 -8.40 -23.57
CA ALA A 102 10.63 -9.11 -24.80
C ALA A 102 12.08 -8.93 -25.27
N ARG A 103 12.69 -7.77 -24.99
CA ARG A 103 14.08 -7.48 -25.35
C ARG A 103 15.12 -8.16 -24.48
N HIS A 104 14.75 -8.51 -23.24
CA HIS A 104 15.63 -9.10 -22.24
C HIS A 104 15.07 -10.44 -21.74
N TRP A 105 14.32 -11.15 -22.61
CA TRP A 105 13.69 -12.39 -22.25
C TRP A 105 14.71 -13.49 -21.92
N THR A 106 14.59 -14.05 -20.73
CA THR A 106 15.27 -15.29 -20.35
C THR A 106 14.18 -16.32 -20.04
N THR A 107 14.28 -17.48 -20.65
CA THR A 107 13.28 -18.54 -20.44
C THR A 107 13.43 -19.15 -19.06
N PRO A 108 12.40 -19.06 -18.19
CA PRO A 108 12.45 -19.65 -16.87
C PRO A 108 12.57 -21.20 -16.93
N THR A 109 13.22 -21.77 -15.95
CA THR A 109 13.26 -23.22 -15.73
C THR A 109 11.90 -23.74 -15.22
N GLY A 110 11.71 -25.05 -15.19
CA GLY A 110 10.44 -25.64 -14.72
C GLY A 110 10.08 -25.26 -13.28
N SER A 111 11.06 -25.18 -12.38
CA SER A 111 10.85 -24.74 -10.99
C SER A 111 10.52 -23.25 -10.90
N GLU A 112 11.15 -22.42 -11.72
CA GLU A 112 10.86 -20.99 -11.76
C GLU A 112 9.46 -20.71 -12.31
N TRP A 113 9.00 -21.49 -13.29
CA TRP A 113 7.61 -21.40 -13.77
C TRP A 113 6.60 -21.70 -12.66
N LEU A 114 6.86 -22.69 -11.80
CA LEU A 114 6.01 -23.01 -10.67
C LEU A 114 5.97 -21.85 -9.65
N MET A 115 7.12 -21.23 -9.38
CA MET A 115 7.21 -20.06 -8.50
C MET A 115 6.49 -18.85 -9.10
N LEU A 116 6.66 -18.59 -10.40
CA LEU A 116 5.95 -17.50 -11.10
C LEU A 116 4.44 -17.73 -11.09
N LEU A 117 3.97 -18.95 -11.25
CA LEU A 117 2.55 -19.28 -11.13
C LEU A 117 2.04 -18.98 -9.73
N GLY A 118 2.78 -19.38 -8.68
CA GLY A 118 2.44 -19.09 -7.29
C GLY A 118 2.35 -17.57 -7.01
N VAL A 119 3.34 -16.80 -7.47
CA VAL A 119 3.33 -15.34 -7.39
C VAL A 119 2.15 -14.76 -8.16
N GLY A 120 1.86 -15.26 -9.37
CA GLY A 120 0.74 -14.81 -10.17
C GLY A 120 -0.60 -15.01 -9.46
N VAL A 121 -0.87 -16.21 -8.97
CA VAL A 121 -2.12 -16.54 -8.26
C VAL A 121 -2.30 -15.70 -7.00
N THR A 122 -1.26 -15.58 -6.18
CA THR A 122 -1.32 -14.79 -4.94
C THR A 122 -1.49 -13.29 -5.24
N SER A 123 -0.84 -12.78 -6.29
CA SER A 123 -0.98 -11.38 -6.72
C SER A 123 -2.38 -11.08 -7.25
N ILE A 124 -2.97 -11.97 -8.04
CA ILE A 124 -4.35 -11.84 -8.52
C ILE A 124 -5.30 -11.79 -7.32
N ALA A 125 -5.19 -12.75 -6.39
CA ALA A 125 -6.03 -12.78 -5.21
C ALA A 125 -5.90 -11.50 -4.37
N ALA A 126 -4.67 -11.06 -4.10
CA ALA A 126 -4.41 -9.85 -3.32
C ALA A 126 -4.97 -8.60 -4.01
N GLN A 127 -4.77 -8.46 -5.32
CA GLN A 127 -5.26 -7.31 -6.07
C GLN A 127 -6.79 -7.25 -6.10
N LEU A 128 -7.46 -8.39 -6.33
CA LEU A 128 -8.92 -8.44 -6.31
C LEU A 128 -9.50 -8.16 -4.92
N MET A 129 -8.89 -8.72 -3.87
CA MET A 129 -9.30 -8.45 -2.48
C MET A 129 -9.13 -6.97 -2.13
N MET A 130 -7.99 -6.37 -2.49
CA MET A 130 -7.73 -4.94 -2.30
C MET A 130 -8.76 -4.09 -3.05
N THR A 131 -8.96 -4.37 -4.32
CA THR A 131 -9.92 -3.63 -5.16
C THR A 131 -11.34 -3.79 -4.63
N HIS A 132 -11.70 -4.98 -4.13
CA HIS A 132 -13.02 -5.20 -3.52
C HIS A 132 -13.18 -4.40 -2.22
N ALA A 133 -12.17 -4.41 -1.35
CA ALA A 133 -12.20 -3.67 -0.10
C ALA A 133 -12.30 -2.15 -0.29
N LEU A 134 -11.68 -1.60 -1.34
CA LEU A 134 -11.74 -0.18 -1.69
C LEU A 134 -13.13 0.30 -2.12
N ARG A 135 -14.10 -0.59 -2.30
CA ARG A 135 -15.50 -0.19 -2.47
C ARG A 135 -16.05 0.48 -1.21
N ASP A 136 -15.74 -0.08 -0.05
CA ASP A 136 -16.36 0.30 1.22
C ASP A 136 -15.40 1.07 2.13
N LEU A 137 -14.09 0.87 1.98
CA LEU A 137 -13.06 1.54 2.77
C LEU A 137 -12.58 2.84 2.13
N PRO A 138 -12.47 3.94 2.90
CA PRO A 138 -11.78 5.15 2.44
C PRO A 138 -10.33 4.85 2.03
N ALA A 139 -9.84 5.53 0.99
CA ALA A 139 -8.49 5.31 0.49
C ALA A 139 -7.40 5.54 1.55
N ALA A 140 -7.57 6.58 2.39
CA ALA A 140 -6.64 6.84 3.51
C ALA A 140 -6.60 5.70 4.54
N ALA A 141 -7.76 5.08 4.85
CA ALA A 141 -7.83 3.94 5.77
C ALA A 141 -7.15 2.69 5.17
N ALA A 142 -7.37 2.43 3.88
CA ALA A 142 -6.67 1.37 3.17
C ALA A 142 -5.15 1.60 3.18
N GLY A 143 -4.70 2.84 3.01
CA GLY A 143 -3.29 3.22 3.11
C GLY A 143 -2.67 2.85 4.46
N VAL A 144 -3.37 3.07 5.58
CA VAL A 144 -2.92 2.65 6.90
C VAL A 144 -2.74 1.13 6.97
N LEU A 145 -3.70 0.36 6.43
CA LEU A 145 -3.64 -1.11 6.44
C LEU A 145 -2.48 -1.64 5.56
N PHE A 146 -2.15 -0.98 4.47
CA PHE A 146 -1.02 -1.38 3.62
C PHE A 146 0.34 -1.28 4.33
N GLN A 147 0.44 -0.51 5.41
CA GLN A 147 1.64 -0.44 6.24
C GLN A 147 1.91 -1.73 7.04
N LEU A 148 1.01 -2.72 6.99
CA LEU A 148 1.29 -4.07 7.50
C LEU A 148 2.32 -4.83 6.64
N THR A 149 2.54 -4.42 5.39
CA THR A 149 3.44 -5.13 4.47
C THR A 149 4.86 -5.29 5.01
N PRO A 150 5.58 -4.24 5.48
CA PRO A 150 6.92 -4.43 6.02
C PRO A 150 6.95 -5.27 7.29
N VAL A 151 5.90 -5.23 8.11
CA VAL A 151 5.79 -6.09 9.29
C VAL A 151 5.64 -7.55 8.87
N SER A 152 4.77 -7.83 7.89
CA SER A 152 4.59 -9.17 7.31
C SER A 152 5.89 -9.69 6.70
N THR A 153 6.67 -8.82 6.05
CA THR A 153 7.97 -9.18 5.47
C THR A 153 8.96 -9.64 6.55
N ILE A 154 9.04 -8.94 7.69
CA ILE A 154 9.88 -9.34 8.82
C ILE A 154 9.48 -10.74 9.34
N VAL A 155 8.18 -10.98 9.50
CA VAL A 155 7.67 -12.27 9.98
C VAL A 155 8.00 -13.40 9.00
N LEU A 156 7.74 -13.18 7.71
CA LEU A 156 8.02 -14.17 6.66
C LEU A 156 9.52 -14.41 6.49
N GLY A 157 10.35 -13.37 6.54
CA GLY A 157 11.81 -13.47 6.53
C GLY A 157 12.32 -14.35 7.68
N ARG A 158 11.74 -14.17 8.88
CA ARG A 158 12.08 -15.00 10.04
C ARG A 158 11.68 -16.46 9.84
N ILE A 159 10.49 -16.73 9.28
CA ILE A 159 9.94 -18.08 9.13
C ILE A 159 10.64 -18.84 8.00
N PHE A 160 10.78 -18.23 6.83
CA PHE A 160 11.26 -18.93 5.63
C PHE A 160 12.77 -18.86 5.44
N TYR A 161 13.41 -17.77 5.89
CA TYR A 161 14.85 -17.54 5.68
C TYR A 161 15.66 -17.58 6.98
N GLY A 162 15.01 -17.74 8.14
CA GLY A 162 15.69 -17.78 9.42
C GLY A 162 16.33 -16.44 9.82
N GLU A 163 15.93 -15.34 9.19
CA GLU A 163 16.44 -14.00 9.45
C GLU A 163 16.23 -13.61 10.91
N ARG A 164 17.19 -12.89 11.46
CA ARG A 164 17.11 -12.36 12.83
C ARG A 164 16.98 -10.84 12.77
N PRO A 165 15.74 -10.32 12.82
CA PRO A 165 15.55 -8.88 12.79
C PRO A 165 16.23 -8.23 13.99
N VAL A 166 16.87 -7.09 13.75
CA VAL A 166 17.50 -6.32 14.81
C VAL A 166 16.44 -5.74 15.77
N PRO A 167 16.76 -5.53 17.07
CA PRO A 167 15.78 -5.01 18.04
C PRO A 167 15.11 -3.71 17.60
N LEU A 168 15.83 -2.84 16.89
CA LEU A 168 15.30 -1.58 16.37
C LEU A 168 14.22 -1.82 15.30
N ALA A 169 14.40 -2.81 14.41
CA ALA A 169 13.38 -3.19 13.44
C ALA A 169 12.11 -3.72 14.12
N LEU A 170 12.27 -4.51 15.19
CA LEU A 170 11.13 -4.99 15.99
C LEU A 170 10.38 -3.84 16.67
N ALA A 171 11.09 -2.85 17.19
CA ALA A 171 10.48 -1.65 17.77
C ALA A 171 9.69 -0.87 16.71
N GLY A 172 10.25 -0.67 15.52
CA GLY A 172 9.55 -0.05 14.39
C GLY A 172 8.30 -0.82 13.97
N ALA A 173 8.41 -2.14 13.90
CA ALA A 173 7.26 -3.01 13.60
C ALA A 173 6.15 -2.90 14.66
N ALA A 174 6.50 -2.85 15.94
CA ALA A 174 5.54 -2.66 17.02
C ALA A 174 4.81 -1.31 16.93
N VAL A 175 5.54 -0.22 16.66
CA VAL A 175 4.94 1.12 16.43
C VAL A 175 3.99 1.08 15.23
N THR A 176 4.39 0.42 14.13
CA THR A 176 3.54 0.25 12.95
C THR A 176 2.26 -0.50 13.29
N LEU A 177 2.34 -1.62 14.03
CA LEU A 177 1.16 -2.40 14.43
C LEU A 177 0.19 -1.60 15.29
N VAL A 178 0.69 -0.81 16.24
CA VAL A 178 -0.15 0.06 17.07
C VAL A 178 -0.85 1.11 16.22
N GLY A 179 -0.14 1.73 15.28
CA GLY A 179 -0.72 2.71 14.35
C GLY A 179 -1.77 2.09 13.43
N VAL A 180 -1.54 0.87 12.93
CA VAL A 180 -2.52 0.13 12.12
C VAL A 180 -3.76 -0.23 12.93
N ALA A 181 -3.60 -0.73 14.15
CA ALA A 181 -4.70 -1.06 15.04
C ALA A 181 -5.55 0.18 15.36
N TRP A 182 -4.89 1.31 15.62
CA TRP A 182 -5.57 2.59 15.85
C TRP A 182 -6.34 3.04 14.61
N GLY A 183 -5.74 3.03 13.42
CA GLY A 183 -6.40 3.39 12.17
C GLY A 183 -7.58 2.47 11.83
N ALA A 184 -7.43 1.16 12.06
CA ALA A 184 -8.51 0.19 11.89
C ALA A 184 -9.68 0.47 12.86
N TYR A 185 -9.39 0.74 14.12
CA TYR A 185 -10.39 1.13 15.12
C TYR A 185 -11.18 2.38 14.70
N LEU A 186 -10.48 3.43 14.23
CA LEU A 186 -11.13 4.64 13.72
C LEU A 186 -12.01 4.39 12.50
N SER A 187 -11.62 3.45 11.65
CA SER A 187 -12.38 3.10 10.44
C SER A 187 -13.62 2.25 10.75
N ALA A 188 -13.57 1.47 11.83
CA ALA A 188 -14.68 0.64 12.31
C ALA A 188 -15.71 1.44 13.13
N ALA A 189 -15.36 2.62 13.64
CA ALA A 189 -16.27 3.45 14.42
C ALA A 189 -17.46 3.90 13.55
N PRO A 190 -18.72 3.73 14.02
CA PRO A 190 -19.88 4.12 13.25
C PRO A 190 -19.81 5.61 12.94
N ARG A 191 -19.89 5.96 11.66
CA ARG A 191 -19.97 7.37 11.24
C ARG A 191 -21.22 7.96 11.89
N ARG A 192 -21.07 8.95 12.76
CA ARG A 192 -22.20 9.72 13.26
C ARG A 192 -22.89 10.32 12.03
N VAL A 193 -24.07 9.79 11.71
CA VAL A 193 -24.95 10.39 10.71
C VAL A 193 -25.23 11.81 11.22
N GLN A 194 -24.71 12.81 10.54
CA GLN A 194 -25.13 14.20 10.81
C GLN A 194 -26.60 14.25 10.48
N PRO A 195 -27.46 14.74 11.41
CA PRO A 195 -28.86 14.97 11.11
C PRO A 195 -28.94 15.88 9.88
N VAL A 196 -29.73 15.46 8.88
CA VAL A 196 -30.08 16.31 7.75
C VAL A 196 -30.69 17.58 8.35
N PRO A 197 -30.19 18.77 8.00
CA PRO A 197 -30.84 20.02 8.43
C PRO A 197 -32.30 19.92 8.02
N ALA A 198 -33.23 20.15 8.97
CA ALA A 198 -34.65 20.23 8.65
C ALA A 198 -34.81 21.36 7.63
N GLU A 199 -35.36 21.04 6.45
CA GLU A 199 -35.83 22.08 5.53
C GLU A 199 -36.85 22.88 6.29
N GLU A 200 -36.48 24.14 6.60
CA GLU A 200 -37.44 25.09 7.15
C GLU A 200 -38.50 25.41 6.09
N PRO A 201 -39.78 25.41 6.44
CA PRO A 201 -40.91 25.62 5.54
C PRO A 201 -40.96 27.04 4.95
#